data_f9a2cb2d27ada58f75bffce43131eccb
#
_entry.id   f9a2cb2d27ada58f75bffce43131eccb
#
_cell.length_a   1.000
_cell.length_b   1.000
_cell.length_c   1.000
_cell.angle_alpha   90.00
_cell.angle_beta   90.00
_cell.angle_gamma   90.00
#
_symmetry.space_group_name_H-M   'P 1'
#
loop_
_entity.id
_entity.type
_entity.pdbx_description
1 polymer ?
#
loop_
_entity_poly.entity_id
_entity_poly.type
_entity_poly.pdbx_seq_one_letter_code
_entity_poly.pdbx_strand_id
1 'polypeptide(L)'
;FGVNAVLITCGGAIVFTVKSKKAAMKSKNLMRQYEKIGGNWDYREVQRQVEEAYFEIQECWRRMDASYAAAYLSTELLEDFNMKIQWMEVREEAVVQKHVKLLSAVPVCASDEPGEENDSIWYLIHGSMVGYYINRNTGICVRGNTKKESFYEYWRFVYRNKRWVLQEIRQQDEIDINQFI
;
A
#
# COMPACT_ATOMS: atom_id res chain seq x y z
N PHE A 1 2.28 -10.16 -4.45
CA PHE A 1 1.23 -9.66 -5.35
C PHE A 1 0.48 -10.85 -5.93
N GLY A 2 -0.61 -11.26 -5.30
CA GLY A 2 -1.57 -12.18 -5.89
C GLY A 2 -2.57 -11.33 -6.66
N VAL A 3 -2.43 -11.25 -7.98
CA VAL A 3 -3.44 -10.63 -8.82
C VAL A 3 -4.59 -11.61 -8.96
N ASN A 4 -5.52 -11.57 -8.03
CA ASN A 4 -6.85 -12.10 -8.26
C ASN A 4 -7.70 -10.93 -8.79
N ALA A 5 -7.86 -10.87 -10.10
CA ALA A 5 -8.81 -9.95 -10.72
C ALA A 5 -10.22 -10.37 -10.32
N VAL A 6 -10.73 -9.77 -9.26
CA VAL A 6 -12.16 -9.85 -8.93
C VAL A 6 -12.90 -9.03 -9.98
N LEU A 7 -13.69 -9.67 -10.81
CA LEU A 7 -14.64 -9.03 -11.71
C LEU A 7 -15.67 -8.27 -10.87
N ILE A 8 -15.36 -7.02 -10.54
CA ILE A 8 -16.31 -6.11 -9.91
C ILE A 8 -17.33 -5.76 -11.00
N THR A 9 -18.57 -6.19 -10.83
CA THR A 9 -19.67 -5.73 -11.69
C THR A 9 -19.79 -4.21 -11.59
N CYS A 10 -20.24 -3.53 -12.66
CA CYS A 10 -20.34 -2.06 -12.69
C CYS A 10 -21.07 -1.47 -11.47
N GLY A 11 -22.11 -2.15 -10.97
CA GLY A 11 -22.83 -1.74 -9.76
C GLY A 11 -21.97 -1.82 -8.51
N GLY A 12 -21.15 -2.86 -8.35
CA GLY A 12 -20.24 -3.01 -7.22
C GLY A 12 -19.15 -1.94 -7.20
N ALA A 13 -18.63 -1.55 -8.37
CA ALA A 13 -17.63 -0.48 -8.48
C ALA A 13 -18.18 0.88 -8.04
N ILE A 14 -19.41 1.22 -8.41
CA ILE A 14 -20.07 2.47 -7.98
C ILE A 14 -20.26 2.50 -6.47
N VAL A 15 -20.77 1.41 -5.88
CA VAL A 15 -20.97 1.29 -4.44
C VAL A 15 -19.65 1.42 -3.69
N PHE A 16 -18.61 0.72 -4.14
CA PHE A 16 -17.27 0.82 -3.57
C PHE A 16 -16.73 2.25 -3.60
N THR A 17 -16.87 2.95 -4.74
CA THR A 17 -16.42 4.33 -4.88
C THR A 17 -17.14 5.28 -3.93
N VAL A 18 -18.46 5.14 -3.76
CA VAL A 18 -19.24 5.97 -2.82
C VAL A 18 -18.81 5.72 -1.38
N LYS A 19 -18.67 4.45 -1.00
CA LYS A 19 -18.22 4.06 0.35
C LYS A 19 -16.80 4.55 0.64
N SER A 20 -15.89 4.41 -0.31
CA SER A 20 -14.51 4.90 -0.16
C SER A 20 -14.46 6.42 0.03
N LYS A 21 -15.26 7.18 -0.70
CA LYS A 21 -15.38 8.64 -0.51
C LYS A 21 -15.92 9.00 0.87
N LYS A 22 -16.91 8.27 1.36
CA LYS A 22 -17.48 8.48 2.70
C LYS A 22 -16.44 8.20 3.79
N ALA A 23 -15.74 7.07 3.72
CA ALA A 23 -14.68 6.72 4.64
C ALA A 23 -13.54 7.75 4.60
N ALA A 24 -13.12 8.18 3.40
CA ALA A 24 -12.09 9.20 3.24
C ALA A 24 -12.46 10.55 3.85
N MET A 25 -13.72 10.98 3.70
CA MET A 25 -14.20 12.23 4.27
C MET A 25 -14.20 12.18 5.80
N LYS A 26 -14.67 11.06 6.38
CA LYS A 26 -14.65 10.82 7.83
C LYS A 26 -13.21 10.84 8.36
N SER A 27 -12.32 10.08 7.72
CA SER A 27 -10.92 9.99 8.12
C SER A 27 -10.20 11.34 8.05
N LYS A 28 -10.36 12.10 6.97
CA LYS A 28 -9.79 13.45 6.83
C LYS A 28 -10.30 14.42 7.90
N ASN A 29 -11.56 14.32 8.29
CA ASN A 29 -12.10 15.14 9.36
C ASN A 29 -11.49 14.77 10.72
N LEU A 30 -11.28 13.48 11.00
CA LEU A 30 -10.59 13.02 12.21
C LEU A 30 -9.14 13.50 12.22
N MET A 31 -8.40 13.35 11.13
CA MET A 31 -7.01 13.83 11.04
C MET A 31 -6.89 15.33 11.34
N ARG A 32 -7.82 16.16 10.85
CA ARG A 32 -7.85 17.59 11.16
C ARG A 32 -8.12 17.88 12.65
N GLN A 33 -8.82 17.01 13.35
CA GLN A 33 -9.02 17.12 14.79
C GLN A 33 -7.76 16.71 15.53
N TYR A 34 -7.13 15.60 15.12
CA TYR A 34 -5.89 15.10 15.71
C TYR A 34 -4.72 16.06 15.50
N GLU A 35 -4.62 16.71 14.34
CA GLU A 35 -3.61 17.73 14.05
C GLU A 35 -3.59 18.89 15.08
N LYS A 36 -4.72 19.18 15.73
CA LYS A 36 -4.80 20.19 16.78
C LYS A 36 -4.23 19.74 18.13
N ILE A 37 -4.02 18.42 18.29
CA ILE A 37 -3.61 17.79 19.53
C ILE A 37 -2.16 17.29 19.42
N GLY A 38 -1.76 16.76 18.27
CA GLY A 38 -0.45 16.15 18.02
C GLY A 38 0.19 16.57 16.70
N GLY A 39 1.51 16.79 16.71
CA GLY A 39 2.26 17.25 15.53
C GLY A 39 2.49 16.22 14.44
N ASN A 40 2.18 14.93 14.68
CA ASN A 40 2.34 13.84 13.73
C ASN A 40 1.18 13.73 12.73
N TRP A 41 0.08 14.45 12.94
CA TRP A 41 -1.15 14.38 12.15
C TRP A 41 -1.28 15.45 11.05
N ASP A 42 -0.20 16.17 10.71
CA ASP A 42 -0.23 17.07 9.54
C ASP A 42 -0.58 16.29 8.27
N TYR A 43 -1.79 16.54 7.76
CA TYR A 43 -2.33 15.80 6.62
C TYR A 43 -1.43 15.85 5.39
N ARG A 44 -0.79 17.00 5.12
CA ARG A 44 0.07 17.16 3.95
C ARG A 44 1.34 16.33 4.08
N GLU A 45 1.90 16.31 5.27
CA GLU A 45 3.10 15.54 5.56
C GLU A 45 2.81 14.03 5.55
N VAL A 46 1.71 13.59 6.16
CA VAL A 46 1.26 12.18 6.10
C VAL A 46 1.06 11.75 4.65
N GLN A 47 0.34 12.55 3.85
CA GLN A 47 0.08 12.26 2.45
C GLN A 47 1.38 12.13 1.64
N ARG A 48 2.33 13.06 1.84
CA ARG A 48 3.64 13.02 1.20
C ARG A 48 4.40 11.74 1.53
N GLN A 49 4.44 11.36 2.82
CA GLN A 49 5.13 10.13 3.26
C GLN A 49 4.49 8.88 2.68
N VAL A 50 3.17 8.81 2.59
CA VAL A 50 2.44 7.69 1.97
C VAL A 50 2.75 7.57 0.47
N GLU A 51 2.73 8.69 -0.25
CA GLU A 51 3.03 8.72 -1.69
C GLU A 51 4.49 8.33 -1.98
N GLU A 52 5.43 8.84 -1.19
CA GLU A 52 6.84 8.43 -1.28
C GLU A 52 7.01 6.93 -0.99
N ALA A 53 6.39 6.44 0.09
CA ALA A 53 6.44 5.02 0.44
C ALA A 53 5.95 4.14 -0.71
N TYR A 54 4.89 4.55 -1.42
CA TYR A 54 4.37 3.79 -2.56
C TYR A 54 5.46 3.57 -3.62
N PHE A 55 6.14 4.62 -4.05
CA PHE A 55 7.14 4.52 -5.10
C PHE A 55 8.40 3.79 -4.65
N GLU A 56 8.87 4.02 -3.43
CA GLU A 56 10.06 3.32 -2.89
C GLU A 56 9.80 1.83 -2.68
N ILE A 57 8.59 1.45 -2.30
CA ILE A 57 8.18 0.05 -2.20
C ILE A 57 8.14 -0.62 -3.58
N GLN A 58 7.65 0.07 -4.61
CA GLN A 58 7.69 -0.47 -5.97
C GLN A 58 9.15 -0.62 -6.47
N GLU A 59 10.01 0.34 -6.15
CA GLU A 59 11.43 0.27 -6.49
C GLU A 59 12.14 -0.89 -5.78
N CYS A 60 11.81 -1.13 -4.50
CA CYS A 60 12.28 -2.28 -3.74
C CYS A 60 11.98 -3.60 -4.47
N TRP A 61 10.75 -3.80 -4.91
CA TRP A 61 10.38 -5.00 -5.65
C TRP A 61 11.07 -5.11 -7.01
N ARG A 62 11.12 -4.01 -7.75
CA ARG A 62 11.77 -3.96 -9.08
C ARG A 62 13.25 -4.30 -9.00
N ARG A 63 13.94 -3.84 -7.95
CA ARG A 63 15.36 -4.12 -7.73
C ARG A 63 15.62 -5.39 -6.94
N MET A 64 14.58 -6.00 -6.37
CA MET A 64 14.71 -7.14 -5.45
C MET A 64 15.64 -6.85 -4.28
N ASP A 65 15.53 -5.64 -3.73
CA ASP A 65 16.34 -5.15 -2.63
C ASP A 65 15.48 -4.34 -1.66
N ALA A 66 15.20 -4.93 -0.49
CA ALA A 66 14.33 -4.32 0.50
C ALA A 66 14.93 -3.05 1.14
N SER A 67 16.22 -2.81 1.01
CA SER A 67 16.89 -1.62 1.56
C SER A 67 16.35 -0.31 0.97
N TYR A 68 15.84 -0.32 -0.27
CA TYR A 68 15.22 0.84 -0.89
C TYR A 68 13.98 1.33 -0.15
N ALA A 69 13.24 0.42 0.47
CA ALA A 69 12.01 0.74 1.21
C ALA A 69 12.22 0.78 2.74
N ALA A 70 13.42 0.52 3.25
CA ALA A 70 13.68 0.35 4.68
C ALA A 70 13.21 1.53 5.55
N ALA A 71 13.34 2.77 5.05
CA ALA A 71 12.89 3.96 5.77
C ALA A 71 11.36 4.13 5.81
N TYR A 72 10.63 3.36 5.01
CA TYR A 72 9.18 3.45 4.83
C TYR A 72 8.40 2.24 5.38
N LEU A 73 9.12 1.23 5.88
CA LEU A 73 8.54 -0.01 6.40
C LEU A 73 8.75 -0.13 7.91
N SER A 74 7.80 -0.77 8.59
CA SER A 74 8.05 -1.28 9.94
C SER A 74 9.13 -2.37 9.90
N THR A 75 9.78 -2.63 11.03
CA THR A 75 10.81 -3.66 11.12
C THR A 75 10.28 -5.02 10.69
N GLU A 76 9.08 -5.36 11.13
CA GLU A 76 8.43 -6.64 10.83
C GLU A 76 8.12 -6.79 9.33
N LEU A 77 7.62 -5.72 8.71
CA LEU A 77 7.31 -5.76 7.29
C LEU A 77 8.58 -5.75 6.42
N LEU A 78 9.64 -5.09 6.86
CA LEU A 78 10.95 -5.14 6.21
C LEU A 78 11.54 -6.55 6.24
N GLU A 79 11.44 -7.26 7.35
CA GLU A 79 11.85 -8.66 7.47
C GLU A 79 11.04 -9.57 6.53
N ASP A 80 9.71 -9.36 6.45
CA ASP A 80 8.84 -10.10 5.53
C ASP A 80 9.22 -9.85 4.06
N PHE A 81 9.53 -8.62 3.69
CA PHE A 81 9.98 -8.27 2.34
C PHE A 81 11.32 -8.94 2.00
N ASN A 82 12.29 -8.90 2.93
CA ASN A 82 13.57 -9.58 2.75
C ASN A 82 13.39 -11.08 2.55
N MET A 83 12.53 -11.72 3.35
CA MET A 83 12.23 -13.14 3.23
C MET A 83 11.60 -13.47 1.87
N LYS A 84 10.64 -12.68 1.40
CA LYS A 84 10.01 -12.86 0.10
C LYS A 84 11.01 -12.71 -1.06
N ILE A 85 11.91 -11.73 -0.98
CA ILE A 85 12.96 -11.52 -1.98
C ILE A 85 13.92 -12.72 -2.01
N GLN A 86 14.35 -13.23 -0.85
CA GLN A 86 15.18 -14.43 -0.77
C GLN A 86 14.51 -15.65 -1.39
N TRP A 87 13.21 -15.86 -1.14
CA TRP A 87 12.46 -16.94 -1.77
C TRP A 87 12.35 -16.79 -3.30
N MET A 88 12.23 -15.57 -3.79
CA MET A 88 12.26 -15.32 -5.25
C MET A 88 13.64 -15.65 -5.84
N GLU A 89 14.70 -15.31 -5.13
CA GLU A 89 16.07 -15.66 -5.55
C GLU A 89 16.29 -17.18 -5.61
N VAL A 90 15.82 -17.92 -4.60
CA VAL A 90 15.89 -19.40 -4.60
C VAL A 90 15.11 -20.00 -5.78
N ARG A 91 14.00 -19.39 -6.18
CA ARG A 91 13.23 -19.83 -7.35
C ARG A 91 13.73 -19.29 -8.68
N GLU A 92 14.87 -18.58 -8.67
CA GLU A 92 15.45 -17.93 -9.86
C GLU A 92 14.44 -16.97 -10.54
N GLU A 93 13.60 -16.31 -9.77
CA GLU A 93 12.63 -15.34 -10.25
C GLU A 93 13.18 -13.91 -10.21
N ALA A 94 12.69 -13.08 -11.10
CA ALA A 94 12.88 -11.64 -11.08
C ALA A 94 11.56 -10.91 -11.32
N VAL A 95 11.44 -9.72 -10.73
CA VAL A 95 10.26 -8.85 -10.91
C VAL A 95 10.46 -7.95 -12.12
N VAL A 96 9.45 -7.87 -12.97
CA VAL A 96 9.37 -6.89 -14.05
C VAL A 96 8.20 -5.95 -13.77
N GLN A 97 8.49 -4.67 -13.62
CA GLN A 97 7.50 -3.62 -13.42
C GLN A 97 7.71 -2.50 -14.45
N LYS A 98 6.62 -2.08 -15.09
CA LYS A 98 6.63 -0.97 -16.07
C LYS A 98 5.41 -0.09 -15.86
N HIS A 99 5.56 1.18 -16.20
CA HIS A 99 4.47 2.16 -16.17
C HIS A 99 3.79 2.25 -14.79
N VAL A 100 4.58 2.19 -13.72
CA VAL A 100 4.10 2.32 -12.34
C VAL A 100 3.48 3.70 -12.13
N LYS A 101 2.23 3.74 -11.68
CA LYS A 101 1.49 4.97 -11.37
C LYS A 101 0.73 4.81 -10.07
N LEU A 102 0.75 5.86 -9.27
CA LEU A 102 -0.20 6.04 -8.17
C LEU A 102 -1.37 6.89 -8.71
N LEU A 103 -2.54 6.30 -8.82
CA LEU A 103 -3.75 6.98 -9.32
C LEU A 103 -4.45 7.76 -8.21
N SER A 104 -4.48 7.19 -7.00
CA SER A 104 -4.90 7.88 -5.78
C SER A 104 -4.40 7.17 -4.52
N ALA A 105 -4.22 7.94 -3.46
CA ALA A 105 -4.01 7.46 -2.11
C ALA A 105 -4.92 8.28 -1.19
N VAL A 106 -5.88 7.64 -0.53
CA VAL A 106 -6.84 8.32 0.34
C VAL A 106 -6.92 7.65 1.71
N PRO A 107 -6.87 8.42 2.81
CA PRO A 107 -7.03 7.87 4.14
C PRO A 107 -8.47 7.39 4.32
N VAL A 108 -8.67 6.17 4.81
CA VAL A 108 -10.00 5.59 5.04
C VAL A 108 -10.30 5.30 6.50
N CYS A 109 -9.27 5.25 7.36
CA CYS A 109 -9.43 5.13 8.81
C CYS A 109 -8.21 5.73 9.50
N ALA A 110 -8.43 6.65 10.44
CA ALA A 110 -7.38 7.21 11.28
C ALA A 110 -7.71 6.92 12.75
N SER A 111 -6.73 6.48 13.54
CA SER A 111 -6.84 6.19 14.96
C SER A 111 -5.70 6.85 15.71
N ASP A 112 -6.06 7.73 16.63
CA ASP A 112 -5.18 8.44 17.56
C ASP A 112 -5.35 7.80 18.93
N GLU A 113 -4.32 7.12 19.40
CA GLU A 113 -4.33 6.33 20.63
C GLU A 113 -3.34 6.93 21.64
N PRO A 114 -3.48 6.61 22.95
CA PRO A 114 -2.50 7.05 23.93
C PRO A 114 -1.08 6.56 23.60
N GLY A 115 -0.17 7.52 23.32
CA GLY A 115 1.19 7.26 22.85
C GLY A 115 1.29 7.28 21.33
N GLU A 116 2.10 8.16 20.77
CA GLU A 116 2.27 8.34 19.31
C GLU A 116 2.60 7.02 18.58
N GLU A 117 3.28 6.11 19.26
CA GLU A 117 3.63 4.78 18.69
C GLU A 117 2.42 3.87 18.47
N ASN A 118 1.26 4.20 19.03
CA ASN A 118 0.00 3.47 18.84
C ASN A 118 -0.87 4.06 17.74
N ASP A 119 -0.50 5.24 17.23
CA ASP A 119 -1.21 5.89 16.15
C ASP A 119 -1.15 5.08 14.86
N SER A 120 -2.27 4.99 14.20
CA SER A 120 -2.36 4.25 12.94
C SER A 120 -3.32 4.89 11.94
N ILE A 121 -3.06 4.64 10.67
CA ILE A 121 -3.90 5.12 9.59
C ILE A 121 -3.95 4.10 8.46
N TRP A 122 -5.16 3.79 8.00
CA TRP A 122 -5.38 3.02 6.79
C TRP A 122 -5.55 3.94 5.59
N TYR A 123 -4.83 3.64 4.53
CA TYR A 123 -4.97 4.25 3.22
C TYR A 123 -5.53 3.25 2.22
N LEU A 124 -6.46 3.70 1.39
CA LEU A 124 -6.84 3.01 0.17
C LEU A 124 -5.93 3.52 -0.96
N ILE A 125 -5.09 2.63 -1.45
CA ILE A 125 -4.17 2.87 -2.55
C ILE A 125 -4.81 2.38 -3.84
N HIS A 126 -4.88 3.25 -4.84
CA HIS A 126 -5.25 2.90 -6.20
C HIS A 126 -4.02 3.06 -7.09
N GLY A 127 -3.45 1.96 -7.48
CA GLY A 127 -2.26 1.90 -8.33
C GLY A 127 -2.56 1.37 -9.72
N SER A 128 -1.60 1.54 -10.62
CA SER A 128 -1.65 0.94 -11.96
C SER A 128 -0.24 0.64 -12.44
N MET A 129 -0.02 -0.55 -12.98
CA MET A 129 1.27 -0.96 -13.54
C MET A 129 1.13 -2.15 -14.48
N VAL A 130 2.18 -2.43 -15.22
CA VAL A 130 2.48 -3.75 -15.76
C VAL A 130 3.38 -4.44 -14.75
N GLY A 131 2.95 -5.54 -14.14
CA GLY A 131 3.70 -6.25 -13.11
C GLY A 131 3.63 -7.76 -13.27
N TYR A 132 4.78 -8.40 -13.46
CA TYR A 132 4.88 -9.85 -13.60
C TYR A 132 6.25 -10.36 -13.15
N TYR A 133 6.35 -11.66 -13.00
CA TYR A 133 7.57 -12.36 -12.60
C TYR A 133 8.07 -13.21 -13.75
N ILE A 134 9.37 -13.22 -13.96
CA ILE A 134 10.04 -14.04 -14.96
C ILE A 134 11.00 -15.01 -14.28
N ASN A 135 11.24 -16.16 -14.91
CA ASN A 135 12.42 -16.94 -14.60
C ASN A 135 13.66 -16.21 -15.15
N ARG A 136 14.67 -15.98 -14.32
CA ARG A 136 15.88 -15.23 -14.69
C ARG A 136 16.68 -15.83 -15.83
N ASN A 137 16.69 -17.18 -15.90
CA ASN A 137 17.52 -17.90 -16.86
C ASN A 137 16.86 -17.96 -18.25
N THR A 138 15.53 -18.05 -18.28
CA THR A 138 14.78 -18.22 -19.53
C THR A 138 14.09 -16.95 -20.01
N GLY A 139 13.87 -15.98 -19.12
CA GLY A 139 13.08 -14.78 -19.41
C GLY A 139 11.58 -15.01 -19.54
N ILE A 140 11.11 -16.25 -19.29
CA ILE A 140 9.70 -16.62 -19.44
C ILE A 140 8.91 -16.10 -18.25
N CYS A 141 7.74 -15.52 -18.52
CA CYS A 141 6.80 -15.10 -17.49
C CYS A 141 6.26 -16.33 -16.75
N VAL A 142 6.46 -16.40 -15.43
CA VAL A 142 6.01 -17.51 -14.56
C VAL A 142 4.75 -17.20 -13.78
N ARG A 143 4.44 -15.89 -13.55
CA ARG A 143 3.20 -15.43 -12.92
C ARG A 143 3.02 -13.94 -13.10
N GLY A 144 1.80 -13.45 -12.83
CA GLY A 144 1.43 -12.05 -13.03
C GLY A 144 0.88 -11.78 -14.41
N ASN A 145 0.71 -10.51 -14.76
CA ASN A 145 0.11 -10.11 -16.03
C ASN A 145 1.06 -9.18 -16.80
N THR A 146 1.31 -9.53 -18.07
CA THR A 146 2.13 -8.73 -18.99
C THR A 146 1.38 -7.51 -19.55
N LYS A 147 0.07 -7.40 -19.29
CA LYS A 147 -0.75 -6.24 -19.63
C LYS A 147 -0.83 -5.29 -18.45
N LYS A 148 -1.11 -4.02 -18.76
CA LYS A 148 -1.32 -3.00 -17.72
C LYS A 148 -2.63 -3.28 -16.98
N GLU A 149 -2.57 -3.28 -15.65
CA GLU A 149 -3.71 -3.42 -14.75
C GLU A 149 -3.74 -2.30 -13.73
N SER A 150 -4.92 -1.99 -13.23
CA SER A 150 -5.11 -1.18 -12.02
C SER A 150 -5.53 -2.08 -10.87
N PHE A 151 -5.19 -1.67 -9.66
CA PHE A 151 -5.49 -2.43 -8.46
C PHE A 151 -5.80 -1.50 -7.30
N TYR A 152 -6.54 -2.04 -6.31
CA TYR A 152 -6.78 -1.41 -5.04
C TYR A 152 -6.15 -2.26 -3.93
N GLU A 153 -5.46 -1.59 -3.00
CA GLU A 153 -4.89 -2.20 -1.80
C GLU A 153 -5.18 -1.31 -0.61
N TYR A 154 -5.34 -1.92 0.56
CA TYR A 154 -5.39 -1.23 1.84
C TYR A 154 -4.01 -1.28 2.49
N TRP A 155 -3.44 -0.13 2.76
CA TRP A 155 -2.14 0.04 3.37
C TRP A 155 -2.30 0.65 4.75
N ARG A 156 -1.84 -0.07 5.80
CA ARG A 156 -1.84 0.42 7.17
C ARG A 156 -0.49 0.99 7.51
N PHE A 157 -0.48 2.28 7.84
CA PHE A 157 0.69 2.96 8.36
C PHE A 157 0.57 3.11 9.88
N VAL A 158 1.72 3.08 10.57
CA VAL A 158 1.88 3.35 11.99
C VAL A 158 2.96 4.39 12.19
N TYR A 159 2.87 5.15 13.29
CA TYR A 159 3.86 6.16 13.59
C TYR A 159 5.00 5.56 14.39
N ARG A 160 6.22 5.61 13.86
CA ARG A 160 7.43 5.07 14.48
C ARG A 160 8.61 5.99 14.20
N ASN A 161 9.40 6.28 15.22
CA ASN A 161 10.62 7.09 15.06
C ASN A 161 10.38 8.40 14.32
N LYS A 162 9.29 9.10 14.65
CA LYS A 162 8.85 10.37 14.05
C LYS A 162 8.53 10.29 12.55
N ARG A 163 8.12 9.11 12.08
CA ARG A 163 7.68 8.86 10.69
C ARG A 163 6.48 7.94 10.66
N TRP A 164 5.68 8.12 9.63
CA TRP A 164 4.68 7.13 9.23
C TRP A 164 5.35 6.03 8.39
N VAL A 165 5.31 4.80 8.88
CA VAL A 165 5.88 3.63 8.20
C VAL A 165 4.79 2.61 7.91
N LEU A 166 4.90 1.96 6.77
CA LEU A 166 3.97 0.91 6.37
C LEU A 166 4.18 -0.34 7.23
N GLN A 167 3.11 -0.85 7.82
CA GLN A 167 3.11 -2.06 8.65
C GLN A 167 2.38 -3.22 8.01
N GLU A 168 1.35 -2.94 7.21
CA GLU A 168 0.46 -3.99 6.69
C GLU A 168 -0.09 -3.61 5.31
N ILE A 169 -0.16 -4.59 4.43
CA ILE A 169 -0.81 -4.49 3.12
C ILE A 169 -1.89 -5.57 3.04
N ARG A 170 -3.11 -5.17 2.68
CA ARG A 170 -4.23 -6.07 2.42
C ARG A 170 -4.78 -5.83 1.03
N GLN A 171 -5.20 -6.91 0.37
CA GLN A 171 -5.88 -6.81 -0.91
C GLN A 171 -7.29 -6.26 -0.74
N GLN A 172 -7.89 -5.75 -1.81
CA GLN A 172 -9.23 -5.15 -1.78
C GLN A 172 -10.31 -6.10 -1.24
N ASP A 173 -10.21 -7.38 -1.51
CA ASP A 173 -11.16 -8.42 -1.09
C ASP A 173 -10.93 -8.95 0.33
N GLU A 174 -9.79 -8.61 0.95
CA GLU A 174 -9.48 -9.00 2.33
C GLU A 174 -10.10 -8.08 3.38
N ILE A 175 -10.57 -6.90 2.99
CA ILE A 175 -11.16 -5.90 3.90
C ILE A 175 -12.53 -5.45 3.38
N ASP A 176 -13.55 -5.52 4.23
CA ASP A 176 -14.82 -4.89 3.96
C ASP A 176 -14.75 -3.39 4.27
N ILE A 177 -14.90 -2.54 3.23
CA ILE A 177 -14.90 -1.08 3.36
C ILE A 177 -15.94 -0.56 4.36
N ASN A 178 -17.00 -1.32 4.64
CA ASN A 178 -18.02 -0.93 5.59
C ASN A 178 -17.50 -0.75 7.02
N GLN A 179 -16.41 -1.44 7.39
CA GLN A 179 -15.80 -1.28 8.71
C GLN A 179 -15.16 0.10 8.94
N PHE A 180 -14.97 0.88 7.88
CA PHE A 180 -14.38 2.22 7.95
C PHE A 180 -15.41 3.37 7.84
N ILE A 181 -16.70 3.07 7.67
CA ILE A 181 -17.75 4.07 7.43
C ILE A 181 -18.41 4.53 8.74
#